data_08354c7b116f465bbe78ca6c054a5437
#
_entry.id   08354c7b116f465bbe78ca6c054a5437
#
_cell.length_a   1.000
_cell.length_b   1.000
_cell.length_c   1.000
_cell.angle_alpha   90.00
_cell.angle_beta   90.00
_cell.angle_gamma   90.00
#
_symmetry.space_group_name_H-M   'P 1'
#
loop_
_entity.id
_entity.type
_entity.pdbx_description
1 polymer ?
#
loop_
_entity_poly.entity_id
_entity_poly.type
_entity_poly.pdbx_seq_one_letter_code
_entity_poly.pdbx_strand_id
1 'polypeptide(L)'
;MKSILLLNGPNLDMLGVREPAVYGHESLASLERMVEEYGASRGVEVTCFQSNSEGALIDKIHDAHHSFDGIVYNPGAHTHYSYALRDAIEGIETPCVEVHISDVDSREAFRRVSVIAPACVAQVKGRGFQGYCDAIDLLIDGVSEPLGEGYEHRCSAGQVVVGRLDAMAGGMRVFEEGGESRAAWEQSGSSARRLDLLRDACAADGMRTFFVRDTSNIQWLTAFDGVFDDEKAHALLVTPHDAVLHTDSRYSQAARAAAQVEGEVEIDDGRATHGRFVANLFSARHGFARDAEASSPSPIVLGIEDSISLSEYRGLEAAIEGVPSGTPTDGDPRAETPESPKLQGDVLPGLQLRETSGLVVGLRAVKEPSEIARMKAAQAITDASFAHIIEFMRAGMTEREVQIELEDFMRRHGAESLAFSSIVATGANGASPHAIPGETRLEAGHCVVMDFGARTQGYCSDMTRMVFVGTPETRIAEAYTVLRQANERVEAALRPGVTGAEMHELAEHVLEEGGFGGKMGHGLGHGVGIDIHEQPNLSPRNGRPLVAGNVVTVEPGIYLPGEFGMRLEDFGVVTEDGFEVFSQSTHDMVVI
;
A
#
# COMPACT_ATOMS: atom_id res chain seq x y z
N MET A 1 16.83 13.24 -36.26
CA MET A 1 15.50 13.48 -35.69
C MET A 1 14.76 14.46 -36.60
N LYS A 2 13.52 14.17 -37.00
CA LYS A 2 12.76 14.98 -37.95
C LYS A 2 11.43 15.47 -37.38
N SER A 3 10.88 14.76 -36.41
CA SER A 3 9.58 15.04 -35.82
C SER A 3 9.60 14.86 -34.30
N ILE A 4 9.03 15.82 -33.56
CA ILE A 4 8.92 15.82 -32.12
C ILE A 4 7.45 16.04 -31.72
N LEU A 5 6.96 15.26 -30.77
CA LEU A 5 5.68 15.50 -30.11
C LEU A 5 5.90 16.41 -28.89
N LEU A 6 5.26 17.58 -28.89
CA LEU A 6 5.10 18.40 -27.69
C LEU A 6 3.81 17.98 -26.97
N LEU A 7 3.94 17.33 -25.83
CA LEU A 7 2.83 16.79 -25.05
C LEU A 7 2.65 17.61 -23.77
N ASN A 8 1.45 18.18 -23.58
CA ASN A 8 1.10 18.99 -22.43
C ASN A 8 -0.04 18.34 -21.65
N GLY A 9 0.17 18.12 -20.35
CA GLY A 9 -0.77 17.52 -19.40
C GLY A 9 -1.81 18.49 -18.84
N PRO A 10 -2.48 18.12 -17.74
CA PRO A 10 -3.62 18.83 -17.21
C PRO A 10 -3.31 20.25 -16.78
N ASN A 11 -4.31 21.13 -16.96
CA ASN A 11 -4.32 22.54 -16.60
C ASN A 11 -3.30 23.43 -17.36
N LEU A 12 -2.55 22.90 -18.34
CA LEU A 12 -1.66 23.71 -19.15
C LEU A 12 -2.45 24.53 -20.20
N ASP A 13 -3.68 24.13 -20.52
CA ASP A 13 -4.65 24.94 -21.26
C ASP A 13 -5.03 26.25 -20.54
N MET A 14 -4.80 26.33 -19.21
CA MET A 14 -5.06 27.51 -18.38
C MET A 14 -3.83 28.41 -18.18
N LEU A 15 -2.75 28.21 -18.94
CA LEU A 15 -1.57 29.09 -18.91
C LEU A 15 -1.97 30.54 -19.25
N GLY A 16 -1.40 31.51 -18.52
CA GLY A 16 -1.72 32.93 -18.62
C GLY A 16 -2.96 33.37 -17.82
N VAL A 17 -3.80 32.42 -17.39
CA VAL A 17 -4.99 32.65 -16.55
C VAL A 17 -4.76 32.20 -15.12
N ARG A 18 -4.19 30.99 -14.92
CA ARG A 18 -3.92 30.40 -13.63
C ARG A 18 -2.58 30.90 -13.08
N GLU A 19 -2.58 31.40 -11.84
CA GLU A 19 -1.39 31.79 -11.06
C GLU A 19 -0.30 32.53 -11.86
N PRO A 20 -0.58 33.72 -12.42
CA PRO A 20 0.39 34.42 -13.29
C PRO A 20 1.72 34.75 -12.60
N ALA A 21 1.72 34.84 -11.26
CA ALA A 21 2.94 35.07 -10.47
C ALA A 21 3.90 33.85 -10.50
N VAL A 22 3.41 32.64 -10.79
CA VAL A 22 4.18 31.39 -10.82
C VAL A 22 4.49 30.96 -12.26
N TYR A 23 3.50 31.03 -13.15
CA TYR A 23 3.59 30.48 -14.50
C TYR A 23 3.75 31.54 -15.61
N GLY A 24 3.67 32.84 -15.28
CA GLY A 24 3.72 33.93 -16.24
C GLY A 24 2.34 34.28 -16.81
N HIS A 25 2.32 35.30 -17.68
CA HIS A 25 1.11 35.79 -18.35
C HIS A 25 0.90 35.24 -19.77
N GLU A 26 1.81 34.39 -20.22
CA GLU A 26 1.79 33.86 -21.58
C GLU A 26 0.87 32.64 -21.67
N SER A 27 0.14 32.53 -22.78
CA SER A 27 -0.84 31.45 -23.00
C SER A 27 -0.18 30.18 -23.55
N LEU A 28 -0.91 29.04 -23.48
CA LEU A 28 -0.47 27.78 -24.13
C LEU A 28 -0.22 28.00 -25.63
N ALA A 29 -1.09 28.73 -26.33
CA ALA A 29 -0.92 29.02 -27.76
C ALA A 29 0.34 29.83 -28.06
N SER A 30 0.82 30.68 -27.14
CA SER A 30 2.09 31.39 -27.30
C SER A 30 3.29 30.47 -27.06
N LEU A 31 3.18 29.54 -26.11
CA LEU A 31 4.18 28.50 -25.87
C LEU A 31 4.32 27.59 -27.11
N GLU A 32 3.22 27.04 -27.60
CA GLU A 32 3.20 26.12 -28.73
C GLU A 32 3.84 26.78 -29.97
N ARG A 33 3.44 27.99 -30.30
CA ARG A 33 4.03 28.74 -31.41
C ARG A 33 5.54 28.95 -31.26
N MET A 34 5.99 29.33 -30.07
CA MET A 34 7.40 29.52 -29.78
C MET A 34 8.19 28.21 -29.96
N VAL A 35 7.64 27.10 -29.50
CA VAL A 35 8.30 25.79 -29.62
C VAL A 35 8.30 25.27 -31.04
N GLU A 36 7.24 25.48 -31.82
CA GLU A 36 7.16 25.19 -33.26
C GLU A 36 8.20 26.00 -34.06
N GLU A 37 8.27 27.31 -33.82
CA GLU A 37 9.25 28.21 -34.47
C GLU A 37 10.69 27.80 -34.12
N TYR A 38 10.93 27.44 -32.85
CA TYR A 38 12.23 26.96 -32.39
C TYR A 38 12.61 25.64 -33.07
N GLY A 39 11.70 24.65 -33.06
CA GLY A 39 11.89 23.36 -33.70
C GLY A 39 12.21 23.53 -35.21
N ALA A 40 11.45 24.37 -35.91
CA ALA A 40 11.70 24.67 -37.31
C ALA A 40 13.12 25.28 -37.54
N SER A 41 13.60 26.15 -36.64
CA SER A 41 14.95 26.72 -36.70
C SER A 41 16.05 25.65 -36.52
N ARG A 42 15.72 24.55 -35.78
CA ARG A 42 16.59 23.39 -35.55
C ARG A 42 16.41 22.28 -36.63
N GLY A 43 15.51 22.50 -37.60
CA GLY A 43 15.22 21.55 -38.69
C GLY A 43 14.32 20.39 -38.29
N VAL A 44 13.48 20.56 -37.27
CA VAL A 44 12.57 19.57 -36.71
C VAL A 44 11.14 20.07 -36.79
N GLU A 45 10.20 19.22 -37.20
CA GLU A 45 8.78 19.49 -37.16
C GLU A 45 8.24 19.17 -35.73
N VAL A 46 7.55 20.12 -35.10
CA VAL A 46 6.93 19.95 -33.82
C VAL A 46 5.41 19.84 -33.97
N THR A 47 4.81 18.82 -33.38
CA THR A 47 3.35 18.66 -33.30
C THR A 47 2.93 18.79 -31.84
N CYS A 48 2.00 19.70 -31.57
CA CYS A 48 1.53 19.97 -30.21
C CYS A 48 0.26 19.19 -29.89
N PHE A 49 0.17 18.67 -28.68
CA PHE A 49 -1.03 18.03 -28.14
C PHE A 49 -1.17 18.37 -26.66
N GLN A 50 -2.38 18.74 -26.22
CA GLN A 50 -2.71 18.99 -24.83
C GLN A 50 -3.94 18.19 -24.44
N SER A 51 -3.93 17.61 -23.24
CA SER A 51 -5.12 16.97 -22.67
C SER A 51 -5.13 17.05 -21.15
N ASN A 52 -6.34 17.19 -20.60
CA ASN A 52 -6.61 17.04 -19.15
C ASN A 52 -6.96 15.59 -18.78
N SER A 53 -7.03 14.67 -19.76
CA SER A 53 -7.34 13.26 -19.57
C SER A 53 -6.06 12.42 -19.61
N GLU A 54 -5.78 11.69 -18.54
CA GLU A 54 -4.62 10.80 -18.45
C GLU A 54 -4.65 9.72 -19.54
N GLY A 55 -5.80 9.06 -19.78
CA GLY A 55 -5.94 8.06 -20.84
C GLY A 55 -5.62 8.61 -22.23
N ALA A 56 -6.08 9.84 -22.54
CA ALA A 56 -5.76 10.47 -23.84
C ALA A 56 -4.26 10.80 -23.98
N LEU A 57 -3.57 11.08 -22.88
CA LEU A 57 -2.12 11.28 -22.88
C LEU A 57 -1.38 9.96 -23.08
N ILE A 58 -1.84 8.87 -22.47
CA ILE A 58 -1.32 7.50 -22.65
C ILE A 58 -1.46 7.08 -24.12
N ASP A 59 -2.68 7.21 -24.68
CA ASP A 59 -2.92 6.88 -26.09
C ASP A 59 -2.00 7.67 -27.00
N LYS A 60 -1.75 8.97 -26.69
CA LYS A 60 -0.87 9.82 -27.49
C LYS A 60 0.61 9.45 -27.37
N ILE A 61 1.06 8.97 -26.22
CA ILE A 61 2.40 8.43 -26.01
C ILE A 61 2.57 7.14 -26.83
N HIS A 62 1.59 6.23 -26.81
CA HIS A 62 1.61 5.02 -27.62
C HIS A 62 1.64 5.33 -29.12
N ASP A 63 0.83 6.31 -29.59
CA ASP A 63 0.85 6.77 -30.98
C ASP A 63 2.23 7.32 -31.38
N ALA A 64 2.96 7.90 -30.43
CA ALA A 64 4.26 8.49 -30.71
C ALA A 64 5.34 7.45 -31.04
N HIS A 65 5.22 6.21 -30.59
CA HIS A 65 6.17 5.12 -30.84
C HIS A 65 6.49 4.90 -32.32
N HIS A 66 5.53 5.15 -33.23
CA HIS A 66 5.71 4.94 -34.67
C HIS A 66 5.68 6.24 -35.49
N SER A 67 5.37 7.36 -34.84
CA SER A 67 5.05 8.61 -35.55
C SER A 67 6.02 9.75 -35.28
N PHE A 68 6.78 9.68 -34.19
CA PHE A 68 7.68 10.74 -33.74
C PHE A 68 9.05 10.19 -33.35
N ASP A 69 10.07 11.02 -33.57
CA ASP A 69 11.46 10.69 -33.20
C ASP A 69 11.80 11.06 -31.74
N GLY A 70 10.94 11.83 -31.08
CA GLY A 70 11.11 12.24 -29.68
C GLY A 70 9.87 12.90 -29.10
N ILE A 71 9.78 12.92 -27.77
CA ILE A 71 8.68 13.53 -27.01
C ILE A 71 9.26 14.57 -26.04
N VAL A 72 8.72 15.79 -26.07
CA VAL A 72 8.89 16.80 -25.02
C VAL A 72 7.60 16.81 -24.21
N TYR A 73 7.64 16.39 -22.96
CA TYR A 73 6.45 16.17 -22.16
C TYR A 73 6.43 17.02 -20.90
N ASN A 74 5.41 17.86 -20.77
CA ASN A 74 5.08 18.48 -19.49
C ASN A 74 3.85 17.78 -18.89
N PRO A 75 4.02 16.88 -17.93
CA PRO A 75 2.91 16.08 -17.38
C PRO A 75 2.00 16.87 -16.42
N GLY A 76 2.37 18.12 -16.06
CA GLY A 76 1.65 18.88 -15.07
C GLY A 76 1.62 18.17 -13.71
N ALA A 77 0.46 18.10 -13.07
CA ALA A 77 0.32 17.42 -11.79
C ALA A 77 0.44 15.88 -11.87
N HIS A 78 0.24 15.28 -13.05
CA HIS A 78 0.40 13.83 -13.23
C HIS A 78 1.82 13.36 -12.92
N THR A 79 2.83 14.26 -13.00
CA THR A 79 4.22 13.90 -12.71
C THR A 79 4.40 13.34 -11.29
N HIS A 80 3.54 13.73 -10.35
CA HIS A 80 3.71 13.40 -8.94
C HIS A 80 3.10 12.05 -8.55
N TYR A 81 2.23 11.43 -9.42
CA TYR A 81 1.48 10.24 -9.03
C TYR A 81 1.16 9.26 -10.18
N SER A 82 1.29 9.66 -11.46
CA SER A 82 0.87 8.78 -12.57
C SER A 82 1.96 7.78 -12.94
N TYR A 83 1.88 6.60 -12.38
CA TYR A 83 2.67 5.45 -12.83
C TYR A 83 2.20 4.93 -14.19
N ALA A 84 0.92 5.10 -14.55
CA ALA A 84 0.40 4.69 -15.85
C ALA A 84 1.06 5.47 -17.01
N LEU A 85 1.29 6.77 -16.84
CA LEU A 85 2.05 7.58 -17.81
C LEU A 85 3.54 7.20 -17.80
N ARG A 86 4.11 6.87 -16.67
CA ARG A 86 5.47 6.33 -16.58
C ARG A 86 5.60 5.06 -17.40
N ASP A 87 4.72 4.08 -17.17
CA ASP A 87 4.73 2.79 -17.87
C ASP A 87 4.51 2.96 -19.38
N ALA A 88 3.65 3.91 -19.79
CA ALA A 88 3.45 4.24 -21.19
C ALA A 88 4.72 4.75 -21.86
N ILE A 89 5.52 5.58 -21.17
CA ILE A 89 6.80 6.08 -21.67
C ILE A 89 7.86 4.97 -21.68
N GLU A 90 7.93 4.15 -20.63
CA GLU A 90 8.85 3.00 -20.58
C GLU A 90 8.54 1.93 -21.64
N GLY A 91 7.26 1.81 -22.03
CA GLY A 91 6.78 0.85 -23.03
C GLY A 91 7.09 1.20 -24.49
N ILE A 92 7.66 2.38 -24.77
CA ILE A 92 7.98 2.83 -26.13
C ILE A 92 9.49 3.10 -26.30
N GLU A 93 9.98 2.96 -27.52
CA GLU A 93 11.39 3.26 -27.84
C GLU A 93 11.65 4.76 -28.11
N THR A 94 10.59 5.57 -28.24
CA THR A 94 10.70 7.00 -28.53
C THR A 94 11.22 7.74 -27.29
N PRO A 95 12.38 8.40 -27.34
CA PRO A 95 12.95 9.09 -26.18
C PRO A 95 12.05 10.24 -25.73
N CYS A 96 11.84 10.35 -24.43
CA CYS A 96 11.03 11.38 -23.80
C CYS A 96 11.88 12.26 -22.88
N VAL A 97 11.70 13.58 -22.97
CA VAL A 97 12.26 14.56 -22.02
C VAL A 97 11.12 15.21 -21.26
N GLU A 98 11.14 15.09 -19.93
CA GLU A 98 10.16 15.72 -19.05
C GLU A 98 10.50 17.21 -18.83
N VAL A 99 9.49 18.09 -18.89
CA VAL A 99 9.68 19.54 -18.74
C VAL A 99 8.72 20.11 -17.70
N HIS A 100 9.24 21.00 -16.83
CA HIS A 100 8.46 21.78 -15.87
C HIS A 100 8.77 23.28 -16.04
N ILE A 101 7.73 24.10 -16.22
CA ILE A 101 7.84 25.56 -16.34
C ILE A 101 8.41 26.15 -15.05
N SER A 102 7.87 25.75 -13.90
CA SER A 102 8.32 26.18 -12.56
C SER A 102 9.46 25.30 -12.05
N ASP A 103 10.22 25.84 -11.11
CA ASP A 103 11.15 25.06 -10.30
C ASP A 103 10.34 24.28 -9.25
N VAL A 104 10.10 23.00 -9.54
CA VAL A 104 9.32 22.11 -8.67
C VAL A 104 10.05 21.80 -7.36
N ASP A 105 11.38 21.90 -7.32
CA ASP A 105 12.19 21.66 -6.11
C ASP A 105 12.05 22.79 -5.07
N SER A 106 11.58 23.95 -5.49
CA SER A 106 11.29 25.09 -4.59
C SER A 106 9.85 25.10 -4.07
N ARG A 107 9.03 24.12 -4.45
CA ARG A 107 7.60 24.04 -4.10
C ARG A 107 7.36 23.07 -2.92
N GLU A 108 6.09 22.77 -2.65
CA GLU A 108 5.65 21.87 -1.58
C GLU A 108 6.29 20.47 -1.75
N ALA A 109 6.49 19.75 -0.66
CA ALA A 109 7.26 18.50 -0.65
C ALA A 109 6.76 17.47 -1.69
N PHE A 110 5.43 17.30 -1.83
CA PHE A 110 4.86 16.36 -2.79
C PHE A 110 5.12 16.74 -4.26
N ARG A 111 5.38 18.04 -4.53
CA ARG A 111 5.69 18.54 -5.88
C ARG A 111 7.16 18.35 -6.28
N ARG A 112 8.02 17.96 -5.35
CA ARG A 112 9.46 17.74 -5.62
C ARG A 112 9.74 16.39 -6.24
N VAL A 113 8.80 15.44 -6.13
CA VAL A 113 8.96 14.08 -6.65
C VAL A 113 8.28 13.98 -8.01
N SER A 114 9.02 13.50 -9.00
CA SER A 114 8.48 13.05 -10.29
C SER A 114 8.56 11.53 -10.35
N VAL A 115 7.40 10.86 -10.46
CA VAL A 115 7.35 9.41 -10.71
C VAL A 115 7.60 9.09 -12.20
N ILE A 116 7.48 10.08 -13.08
CA ILE A 116 7.64 9.95 -14.54
C ILE A 116 9.12 10.12 -14.96
N ALA A 117 9.89 10.95 -14.26
CA ALA A 117 11.28 11.25 -14.59
C ALA A 117 12.17 10.01 -14.80
N PRO A 118 12.03 8.90 -14.03
CA PRO A 118 12.84 7.70 -14.26
C PRO A 118 12.64 7.04 -15.63
N ALA A 119 11.47 7.25 -16.27
CA ALA A 119 11.19 6.76 -17.63
C ALA A 119 11.70 7.69 -18.73
N CYS A 120 12.08 8.92 -18.39
CA CYS A 120 12.54 9.94 -19.34
C CYS A 120 14.07 9.91 -19.49
N VAL A 121 14.55 10.29 -20.66
CA VAL A 121 16.00 10.40 -20.92
C VAL A 121 16.63 11.63 -20.25
N ALA A 122 15.82 12.65 -19.93
CA ALA A 122 16.21 13.83 -19.17
C ALA A 122 15.00 14.54 -18.57
N GLN A 123 15.24 15.43 -17.59
CA GLN A 123 14.25 16.30 -16.97
C GLN A 123 14.76 17.75 -16.96
N VAL A 124 13.92 18.71 -17.37
CA VAL A 124 14.22 20.15 -17.38
C VAL A 124 13.24 20.86 -16.45
N LYS A 125 13.72 21.62 -15.46
CA LYS A 125 12.91 22.30 -14.44
C LYS A 125 13.26 23.79 -14.33
N GLY A 126 12.26 24.62 -14.00
CA GLY A 126 12.48 26.02 -13.58
C GLY A 126 13.02 26.97 -14.66
N ARG A 127 12.91 26.60 -15.93
CA ARG A 127 13.42 27.36 -17.07
C ARG A 127 12.33 28.15 -17.81
N GLY A 128 11.12 28.20 -17.24
CA GLY A 128 9.99 28.81 -17.94
C GLY A 128 9.74 28.15 -19.29
N PHE A 129 9.30 28.91 -20.27
CA PHE A 129 9.08 28.43 -21.64
C PHE A 129 10.37 28.03 -22.37
N GLN A 130 11.52 28.61 -22.00
CA GLN A 130 12.81 28.24 -22.56
C GLN A 130 13.16 26.76 -22.31
N GLY A 131 12.66 26.16 -21.20
CA GLY A 131 12.89 24.75 -20.88
C GLY A 131 12.41 23.79 -21.96
N TYR A 132 11.39 24.15 -22.73
CA TYR A 132 10.92 23.35 -23.86
C TYR A 132 11.89 23.37 -25.04
N CYS A 133 12.54 24.53 -25.30
CA CYS A 133 13.59 24.63 -26.30
C CYS A 133 14.83 23.82 -25.88
N ASP A 134 15.18 23.90 -24.59
CA ASP A 134 16.30 23.14 -24.04
C ASP A 134 16.05 21.62 -24.17
N ALA A 135 14.79 21.17 -23.97
CA ALA A 135 14.39 19.78 -24.14
C ALA A 135 14.48 19.31 -25.61
N ILE A 136 14.14 20.16 -26.57
CA ILE A 136 14.34 19.88 -28.01
C ILE A 136 15.83 19.70 -28.31
N ASP A 137 16.69 20.57 -27.76
CA ASP A 137 18.13 20.46 -27.95
C ASP A 137 18.69 19.15 -27.37
N LEU A 138 18.25 18.74 -26.17
CA LEU A 138 18.62 17.46 -25.58
C LEU A 138 18.22 16.26 -26.45
N LEU A 139 17.07 16.32 -27.10
CA LEU A 139 16.62 15.27 -28.02
C LEU A 139 17.43 15.24 -29.31
N ILE A 140 17.80 16.41 -29.87
CA ILE A 140 18.48 16.53 -31.16
C ILE A 140 19.98 16.21 -31.04
N ASP A 141 20.66 16.85 -30.08
CA ASP A 141 22.10 16.80 -29.94
C ASP A 141 22.57 15.53 -29.20
N GLY A 142 21.62 14.78 -28.62
CA GLY A 142 21.84 13.62 -27.76
C GLY A 142 22.32 14.04 -26.38
N VAL A 143 22.04 13.20 -25.40
CA VAL A 143 22.64 13.31 -24.07
C VAL A 143 24.08 12.81 -24.23
N SER A 144 25.05 13.73 -24.30
CA SER A 144 26.47 13.38 -24.47
C SER A 144 26.96 12.68 -23.22
N GLU A 145 27.17 11.36 -23.32
CA GLU A 145 27.64 10.37 -22.35
C GLU A 145 26.77 10.15 -21.12
N PRO A 146 26.54 8.88 -20.71
CA PRO A 146 26.02 8.57 -19.40
C PRO A 146 27.06 9.01 -18.38
N LEU A 147 26.78 10.05 -17.62
CA LEU A 147 27.62 10.54 -16.55
C LEU A 147 27.75 9.45 -15.49
N GLY A 148 28.96 8.96 -15.31
CA GLY A 148 29.34 8.08 -14.22
C GLY A 148 28.99 8.70 -12.86
N GLU A 149 28.81 7.84 -11.85
CA GLU A 149 28.45 8.16 -10.49
C GLU A 149 28.98 9.52 -10.00
N GLY A 150 28.07 10.45 -9.63
CA GLY A 150 28.39 11.55 -8.74
C GLY A 150 28.75 12.90 -9.36
N TYR A 151 28.10 13.41 -10.41
CA TYR A 151 28.32 14.79 -10.86
C TYR A 151 27.04 15.64 -10.86
N GLU A 152 26.98 16.56 -9.89
CA GLU A 152 26.08 17.72 -9.93
C GLU A 152 26.70 18.83 -10.77
N HIS A 153 26.15 19.18 -11.91
CA HIS A 153 26.47 20.43 -12.60
C HIS A 153 25.59 21.56 -12.06
N ARG A 154 26.18 22.41 -11.23
CA ARG A 154 25.60 23.72 -10.87
C ARG A 154 25.84 24.70 -12.00
N CYS A 155 24.81 24.99 -12.79
CA CYS A 155 24.73 26.24 -13.54
C CYS A 155 23.87 27.24 -12.77
N SER A 156 24.35 28.46 -12.61
CA SER A 156 23.63 29.56 -11.99
C SER A 156 22.41 29.93 -12.83
N ALA A 157 21.22 29.52 -12.38
CA ALA A 157 19.88 29.69 -12.90
C ALA A 157 19.31 28.46 -13.66
N GLY A 158 18.66 27.55 -12.95
CA GLY A 158 17.90 26.40 -13.45
C GLY A 158 18.72 25.09 -13.46
N GLN A 159 18.16 24.03 -12.91
CA GLN A 159 18.79 22.70 -12.88
C GLN A 159 18.36 21.86 -14.09
N VAL A 160 19.33 21.29 -14.80
CA VAL A 160 19.14 20.15 -15.70
C VAL A 160 19.65 18.93 -14.96
N VAL A 161 18.76 17.98 -14.63
CA VAL A 161 19.15 16.72 -14.00
C VAL A 161 19.10 15.64 -15.06
N VAL A 162 20.27 15.08 -15.38
CA VAL A 162 20.43 13.95 -16.30
C VAL A 162 20.91 12.77 -15.44
N GLY A 163 20.12 11.71 -15.38
CA GLY A 163 20.57 10.50 -14.73
C GLY A 163 19.45 9.48 -14.49
N ARG A 164 19.70 8.25 -14.86
CA ARG A 164 19.03 7.09 -14.28
C ARG A 164 19.39 7.05 -12.80
N LEU A 165 18.40 7.14 -11.95
CA LEU A 165 18.55 6.80 -10.54
C LEU A 165 18.56 5.28 -10.40
N ASP A 166 19.76 4.70 -10.48
CA ASP A 166 20.01 3.42 -9.85
C ASP A 166 20.20 3.68 -8.36
N ALA A 167 19.40 2.98 -7.59
CA ALA A 167 19.61 2.64 -6.20
C ALA A 167 19.38 3.73 -5.14
N MET A 168 18.31 3.54 -4.41
CA MET A 168 18.44 3.55 -2.95
C MET A 168 18.41 2.11 -2.44
N ALA A 169 19.57 1.44 -2.50
CA ALA A 169 19.87 0.25 -1.73
C ALA A 169 20.68 0.70 -0.53
N GLY A 170 19.99 0.91 0.59
CA GLY A 170 20.59 1.22 1.88
C GLY A 170 19.90 0.46 2.99
N GLY A 171 20.49 -0.66 3.40
CA GLY A 171 20.37 -1.17 4.75
C GLY A 171 19.37 -2.32 4.98
N MET A 172 19.76 -3.55 4.67
CA MET A 172 19.31 -4.71 5.43
C MET A 172 20.54 -5.57 5.76
N ARG A 173 21.15 -5.31 6.90
CA ARG A 173 22.15 -6.19 7.50
C ARG A 173 21.50 -6.93 8.67
N VAL A 174 20.91 -8.06 8.41
CA VAL A 174 20.91 -9.23 9.30
C VAL A 174 20.80 -10.44 8.38
N PHE A 175 21.90 -11.10 8.19
CA PHE A 175 22.20 -12.45 7.73
C PHE A 175 23.46 -12.41 6.89
N GLU A 176 24.61 -12.39 7.58
CA GLU A 176 25.85 -12.87 6.99
C GLU A 176 25.91 -14.37 7.22
N GLU A 177 25.70 -15.13 6.12
CA GLU A 177 26.47 -16.31 5.75
C GLU A 177 25.88 -16.88 4.45
N GLY A 178 26.62 -16.71 3.31
CA GLY A 178 26.28 -17.31 2.04
C GLY A 178 26.29 -16.35 0.84
N GLY A 179 27.45 -16.07 0.30
CA GLY A 179 27.71 -15.03 -0.72
C GLY A 179 27.22 -15.29 -2.16
N GLU A 180 26.20 -16.11 -2.43
CA GLU A 180 25.64 -16.28 -3.78
C GLU A 180 24.13 -16.02 -3.91
N SER A 181 23.41 -15.74 -2.81
CA SER A 181 21.95 -15.69 -2.82
C SER A 181 21.34 -14.27 -2.99
N ARG A 182 22.08 -13.19 -2.70
CA ARG A 182 21.51 -11.84 -2.63
C ARG A 182 21.08 -11.28 -4.00
N ALA A 183 21.88 -11.45 -5.03
CA ALA A 183 21.57 -10.96 -6.39
C ALA A 183 20.41 -11.74 -7.05
N ALA A 184 20.28 -13.02 -6.75
CA ALA A 184 19.17 -13.84 -7.22
C ALA A 184 17.88 -13.51 -6.47
N TRP A 185 17.97 -13.19 -5.17
CA TRP A 185 16.83 -12.83 -4.34
C TRP A 185 16.22 -11.47 -4.71
N GLU A 186 17.05 -10.48 -5.06
CA GLU A 186 16.60 -9.16 -5.54
C GLU A 186 15.95 -9.21 -6.93
N GLN A 187 16.20 -10.27 -7.72
CA GLN A 187 15.58 -10.51 -9.04
C GLN A 187 14.32 -11.38 -8.99
N SER A 188 14.00 -11.98 -7.85
CA SER A 188 12.82 -12.80 -7.67
C SER A 188 11.56 -11.98 -7.53
N GLY A 189 10.41 -12.45 -8.04
CA GLY A 189 9.10 -11.85 -7.80
C GLY A 189 8.73 -11.82 -6.31
N SER A 190 7.78 -10.98 -5.92
CA SER A 190 7.36 -10.86 -4.51
C SER A 190 6.83 -12.19 -3.95
N SER A 191 6.09 -12.95 -4.74
CA SER A 191 5.58 -14.27 -4.34
C SER A 191 6.70 -15.24 -4.00
N ALA A 192 7.74 -15.36 -4.85
CA ALA A 192 8.88 -16.24 -4.63
C ALA A 192 9.56 -15.95 -3.28
N ARG A 193 9.88 -14.68 -3.04
CA ARG A 193 10.54 -14.27 -1.78
C ARG A 193 9.71 -14.57 -0.54
N ARG A 194 8.41 -14.30 -0.58
CA ARG A 194 7.48 -14.50 0.54
C ARG A 194 7.25 -15.97 0.85
N LEU A 195 7.18 -16.80 -0.20
CA LEU A 195 7.11 -18.25 -0.06
C LEU A 195 8.39 -18.83 0.54
N ASP A 196 9.57 -18.33 0.15
CA ASP A 196 10.84 -18.74 0.74
C ASP A 196 10.96 -18.32 2.21
N LEU A 197 10.55 -17.10 2.58
CA LEU A 197 10.46 -16.69 3.98
C LEU A 197 9.57 -17.63 4.81
N LEU A 198 8.43 -18.06 4.27
CA LEU A 198 7.57 -19.01 4.96
C LEU A 198 8.22 -20.39 5.05
N ARG A 199 8.89 -20.88 4.01
CA ARG A 199 9.64 -22.15 4.01
C ARG A 199 10.72 -22.15 5.08
N ASP A 200 11.49 -21.07 5.17
CA ASP A 200 12.54 -20.90 6.17
C ASP A 200 11.99 -20.88 7.60
N ALA A 201 10.91 -20.13 7.84
CA ALA A 201 10.23 -20.10 9.13
C ALA A 201 9.68 -21.48 9.52
N CYS A 202 9.07 -22.20 8.57
CA CYS A 202 8.61 -23.57 8.80
C CYS A 202 9.77 -24.50 9.15
N ALA A 203 10.88 -24.43 8.42
CA ALA A 203 12.05 -25.28 8.66
C ALA A 203 12.66 -25.01 10.05
N ALA A 204 12.73 -23.75 10.49
CA ALA A 204 13.19 -23.38 11.81
C ALA A 204 12.36 -24.00 12.95
N ASP A 205 11.05 -24.15 12.72
CA ASP A 205 10.12 -24.79 13.67
C ASP A 205 9.96 -26.31 13.43
N GLY A 206 10.78 -26.91 12.56
CA GLY A 206 10.74 -28.34 12.27
C GLY A 206 9.48 -28.77 11.49
N MET A 207 8.83 -27.86 10.79
CA MET A 207 7.74 -28.13 9.85
C MET A 207 8.30 -28.21 8.43
N ARG A 208 7.66 -29.00 7.57
CA ARG A 208 8.06 -29.10 6.16
C ARG A 208 7.03 -28.54 5.19
N THR A 209 5.81 -28.36 5.66
CA THR A 209 4.68 -27.92 4.85
C THR A 209 3.78 -27.02 5.69
N PHE A 210 3.09 -26.10 5.03
CA PHE A 210 2.18 -25.18 5.70
C PHE A 210 0.89 -25.03 4.92
N PHE A 211 -0.22 -25.09 5.63
CA PHE A 211 -1.56 -24.91 5.08
C PHE A 211 -2.14 -23.58 5.54
N VAL A 212 -2.37 -22.68 4.58
CA VAL A 212 -2.86 -21.32 4.81
C VAL A 212 -4.33 -21.25 4.43
N ARG A 213 -5.13 -20.67 5.31
CA ARG A 213 -6.59 -20.45 5.11
C ARG A 213 -7.00 -19.00 5.22
N ASP A 214 -6.22 -18.20 5.90
CA ASP A 214 -6.47 -16.76 5.98
C ASP A 214 -6.27 -16.11 4.61
N THR A 215 -7.29 -15.40 4.11
CA THR A 215 -7.29 -14.83 2.75
C THR A 215 -6.22 -13.75 2.60
N SER A 216 -6.00 -12.93 3.61
CA SER A 216 -4.96 -11.89 3.59
C SER A 216 -3.56 -12.49 3.56
N ASN A 217 -3.35 -13.60 4.30
CA ASN A 217 -2.10 -14.34 4.26
C ASN A 217 -1.87 -15.00 2.90
N ILE A 218 -2.92 -15.58 2.28
CA ILE A 218 -2.86 -16.11 0.92
C ILE A 218 -2.53 -15.00 -0.08
N GLN A 219 -3.22 -13.86 -0.01
CA GLN A 219 -2.97 -12.70 -0.87
C GLN A 219 -1.51 -12.24 -0.76
N TRP A 220 -0.98 -12.13 0.46
CA TRP A 220 0.40 -11.71 0.67
C TRP A 220 1.40 -12.72 0.09
N LEU A 221 1.25 -14.01 0.39
CA LEU A 221 2.16 -15.06 -0.07
C LEU A 221 2.17 -15.22 -1.60
N THR A 222 1.01 -15.10 -2.22
CA THR A 222 0.88 -15.25 -3.67
C THR A 222 1.18 -13.97 -4.44
N ALA A 223 1.13 -12.82 -3.79
CA ALA A 223 1.16 -11.49 -4.40
C ALA A 223 0.07 -11.28 -5.48
N PHE A 224 -1.04 -12.03 -5.42
CA PHE A 224 -2.12 -11.95 -6.40
C PHE A 224 -3.04 -10.77 -6.10
N ASP A 225 -2.91 -9.71 -6.89
CA ASP A 225 -3.75 -8.53 -6.77
C ASP A 225 -5.13 -8.74 -7.42
N GLY A 226 -6.19 -8.27 -6.74
CA GLY A 226 -7.55 -8.27 -7.27
C GLY A 226 -8.18 -9.65 -7.51
N VAL A 227 -7.60 -10.72 -6.93
CA VAL A 227 -8.10 -12.10 -7.06
C VAL A 227 -9.05 -12.46 -5.93
N PHE A 228 -8.78 -11.98 -4.73
CA PHE A 228 -9.45 -12.40 -3.51
C PHE A 228 -10.47 -11.36 -3.05
N ASP A 229 -11.56 -11.85 -2.47
CA ASP A 229 -12.59 -11.07 -1.78
C ASP A 229 -12.78 -11.60 -0.34
N ASP A 230 -13.84 -11.17 0.34
CA ASP A 230 -14.14 -11.58 1.73
C ASP A 230 -14.63 -13.03 1.85
N GLU A 231 -14.78 -13.77 0.73
CA GLU A 231 -15.22 -15.16 0.79
C GLU A 231 -14.06 -16.10 1.15
N LYS A 232 -14.33 -17.05 2.04
CA LYS A 232 -13.37 -18.07 2.46
C LYS A 232 -13.31 -19.24 1.47
N ALA A 233 -13.14 -18.95 0.18
CA ALA A 233 -13.13 -19.95 -0.90
C ALA A 233 -11.74 -20.55 -1.17
N HIS A 234 -10.69 -20.04 -0.53
CA HIS A 234 -9.31 -20.29 -0.90
C HIS A 234 -8.54 -21.08 0.16
N ALA A 235 -7.59 -21.88 -0.28
CA ALA A 235 -6.59 -22.51 0.58
C ALA A 235 -5.26 -22.61 -0.17
N LEU A 236 -4.16 -22.26 0.48
CA LEU A 236 -2.82 -22.40 -0.09
C LEU A 236 -2.05 -23.48 0.67
N LEU A 237 -1.52 -24.45 -0.05
CA LEU A 237 -0.59 -25.43 0.51
C LEU A 237 0.82 -25.12 0.02
N VAL A 238 1.70 -24.80 0.95
CA VAL A 238 3.12 -24.53 0.69
C VAL A 238 3.96 -25.72 1.12
N THR A 239 4.78 -26.20 0.22
CA THR A 239 5.72 -27.31 0.43
C THR A 239 7.15 -26.80 0.24
N PRO A 240 8.19 -27.61 0.51
CA PRO A 240 9.57 -27.21 0.24
C PRO A 240 9.85 -26.81 -1.22
N HIS A 241 9.05 -27.33 -2.16
CA HIS A 241 9.32 -27.16 -3.59
C HIS A 241 8.17 -26.54 -4.37
N ASP A 242 6.95 -26.57 -3.83
CA ASP A 242 5.74 -26.17 -4.53
C ASP A 242 4.89 -25.22 -3.65
N ALA A 243 4.04 -24.44 -4.31
CA ALA A 243 2.93 -23.76 -3.69
C ALA A 243 1.69 -23.98 -4.57
N VAL A 244 0.59 -24.46 -3.99
CA VAL A 244 -0.63 -24.79 -4.73
C VAL A 244 -1.81 -24.08 -4.11
N LEU A 245 -2.42 -23.17 -4.85
CA LEU A 245 -3.65 -22.48 -4.48
C LEU A 245 -4.86 -23.30 -4.94
N HIS A 246 -5.60 -23.84 -3.97
CA HIS A 246 -6.90 -24.45 -4.19
C HIS A 246 -7.99 -23.38 -4.10
N THR A 247 -8.79 -23.26 -5.16
CA THR A 247 -9.86 -22.27 -5.26
C THR A 247 -11.03 -22.84 -6.06
N ASP A 248 -12.16 -22.15 -6.06
CA ASP A 248 -13.30 -22.57 -6.87
C ASP A 248 -13.31 -21.91 -8.27
N SER A 249 -14.26 -22.36 -9.11
CA SER A 249 -14.35 -21.93 -10.51
C SER A 249 -14.65 -20.43 -10.70
N ARG A 250 -15.12 -19.72 -9.67
CA ARG A 250 -15.40 -18.27 -9.74
C ARG A 250 -14.10 -17.46 -9.81
N TYR A 251 -13.05 -17.94 -9.15
CA TYR A 251 -11.77 -17.26 -9.02
C TYR A 251 -10.67 -17.87 -9.90
N SER A 252 -10.85 -19.09 -10.42
CA SER A 252 -9.79 -19.83 -11.10
C SER A 252 -9.19 -19.12 -12.30
N GLN A 253 -9.98 -18.35 -13.05
CA GLN A 253 -9.49 -17.60 -14.21
C GLN A 253 -8.59 -16.43 -13.78
N ALA A 254 -9.00 -15.65 -12.78
CA ALA A 254 -8.22 -14.54 -12.25
C ALA A 254 -6.93 -15.05 -11.60
N ALA A 255 -7.02 -16.11 -10.78
CA ALA A 255 -5.85 -16.73 -10.15
C ALA A 255 -4.84 -17.28 -11.17
N ARG A 256 -5.29 -17.91 -12.26
CA ARG A 256 -4.41 -18.37 -13.34
C ARG A 256 -3.73 -17.21 -14.08
N ALA A 257 -4.44 -16.10 -14.29
CA ALA A 257 -3.85 -14.91 -14.91
C ALA A 257 -2.78 -14.30 -14.00
N ALA A 258 -3.05 -14.15 -12.70
CA ALA A 258 -2.09 -13.65 -11.72
C ALA A 258 -0.86 -14.60 -11.60
N ALA A 259 -1.07 -15.91 -11.57
CA ALA A 259 0.01 -16.90 -11.53
C ALA A 259 0.92 -16.87 -12.77
N GLN A 260 0.43 -16.41 -13.92
CA GLN A 260 1.28 -16.22 -15.10
C GLN A 260 2.24 -15.04 -14.95
N VAL A 261 1.89 -14.05 -14.13
CA VAL A 261 2.71 -12.87 -13.84
C VAL A 261 3.72 -13.18 -12.74
N GLU A 262 3.25 -13.73 -11.61
CA GLU A 262 4.08 -13.97 -10.41
C GLU A 262 4.87 -15.29 -10.46
N GLY A 263 4.39 -16.30 -11.17
CA GLY A 263 5.14 -17.48 -11.60
C GLY A 263 5.29 -18.65 -10.62
N GLU A 264 5.05 -18.48 -9.32
CA GLU A 264 5.47 -19.45 -8.29
C GLU A 264 4.35 -20.36 -7.76
N VAL A 265 3.10 -20.14 -8.19
CA VAL A 265 1.93 -20.80 -7.59
C VAL A 265 1.14 -21.56 -8.65
N GLU A 266 0.95 -22.85 -8.42
CA GLU A 266 0.03 -23.68 -9.20
C GLU A 266 -1.42 -23.44 -8.77
N ILE A 267 -2.36 -23.48 -9.72
CA ILE A 267 -3.80 -23.29 -9.45
C ILE A 267 -4.54 -24.62 -9.58
N ASP A 268 -5.13 -25.07 -8.48
CA ASP A 268 -6.06 -26.19 -8.43
C ASP A 268 -7.50 -25.67 -8.26
N ASP A 269 -8.38 -25.99 -9.21
CA ASP A 269 -9.81 -25.67 -9.19
C ASP A 269 -10.69 -26.94 -9.14
N GLY A 270 -10.12 -28.02 -8.64
CA GLY A 270 -10.81 -29.29 -8.43
C GLY A 270 -11.95 -29.17 -7.43
N ARG A 271 -13.07 -29.85 -7.70
CA ARG A 271 -14.20 -29.90 -6.77
C ARG A 271 -13.91 -30.83 -5.60
N ALA A 272 -13.19 -30.33 -4.60
CA ALA A 272 -12.86 -31.05 -3.38
C ALA A 272 -13.02 -30.13 -2.16
N THR A 273 -13.22 -30.70 -0.98
CA THR A 273 -13.03 -29.95 0.27
C THR A 273 -11.55 -29.68 0.46
N HIS A 274 -11.18 -28.62 1.18
CA HIS A 274 -9.79 -28.27 1.42
C HIS A 274 -8.99 -29.40 2.09
N GLY A 275 -9.58 -30.13 3.04
CA GLY A 275 -8.95 -31.30 3.63
C GLY A 275 -8.69 -32.40 2.60
N ARG A 276 -9.64 -32.64 1.68
CA ARG A 276 -9.47 -33.62 0.60
C ARG A 276 -8.43 -33.19 -0.43
N PHE A 277 -8.38 -31.91 -0.75
CA PHE A 277 -7.33 -31.32 -1.59
C PHE A 277 -5.94 -31.61 -1.00
N VAL A 278 -5.73 -31.32 0.29
CA VAL A 278 -4.47 -31.61 0.99
C VAL A 278 -4.13 -33.09 0.89
N ALA A 279 -5.08 -33.98 1.24
CA ALA A 279 -4.85 -35.43 1.18
C ALA A 279 -4.52 -35.92 -0.23
N ASN A 280 -5.21 -35.44 -1.26
CA ASN A 280 -4.95 -35.78 -2.65
C ASN A 280 -3.55 -35.36 -3.10
N LEU A 281 -3.14 -34.13 -2.73
CA LEU A 281 -1.82 -33.61 -3.11
C LEU A 281 -0.68 -34.42 -2.47
N PHE A 282 -0.83 -34.76 -1.17
CA PHE A 282 0.14 -35.64 -0.49
C PHE A 282 0.21 -37.03 -1.11
N SER A 283 -0.93 -37.64 -1.48
CA SER A 283 -0.97 -38.96 -2.11
C SER A 283 -0.34 -38.94 -3.51
N ALA A 284 -0.68 -37.91 -4.33
CA ALA A 284 -0.20 -37.81 -5.71
C ALA A 284 1.31 -37.56 -5.80
N ARG A 285 1.88 -36.84 -4.85
CA ARG A 285 3.31 -36.47 -4.84
C ARG A 285 4.15 -37.42 -3.94
N HIS A 286 3.66 -38.62 -3.65
CA HIS A 286 4.32 -39.67 -2.86
C HIS A 286 4.87 -39.17 -1.51
N GLY A 287 4.08 -38.37 -0.79
CA GLY A 287 4.42 -37.88 0.54
C GLY A 287 5.63 -36.94 0.55
N PHE A 288 5.79 -36.10 -0.49
CA PHE A 288 6.91 -35.16 -0.66
C PHE A 288 8.25 -35.82 -0.36
N ALA A 289 8.75 -36.53 -1.34
CA ALA A 289 9.99 -37.32 -1.37
C ALA A 289 10.53 -37.65 0.04
N ARG A 290 10.21 -38.82 0.53
CA ARG A 290 10.91 -39.37 1.70
C ARG A 290 12.39 -39.29 1.34
N ASP A 291 13.19 -38.64 2.19
CA ASP A 291 14.63 -38.70 2.03
C ASP A 291 15.02 -40.17 1.88
N ALA A 292 15.43 -40.54 0.70
CA ALA A 292 15.65 -41.95 0.32
C ALA A 292 16.77 -42.64 1.15
N GLU A 293 17.40 -41.91 2.06
CA GLU A 293 18.52 -42.33 2.90
C GLU A 293 18.18 -42.48 4.40
N ALA A 294 16.97 -42.06 4.86
CA ALA A 294 16.63 -42.19 6.27
C ALA A 294 16.14 -43.61 6.61
N SER A 295 16.86 -44.29 7.47
CA SER A 295 16.54 -45.63 7.98
C SER A 295 15.30 -45.71 8.88
N SER A 296 14.64 -44.57 9.17
CA SER A 296 13.34 -44.44 9.85
C SER A 296 12.66 -43.14 9.41
N PRO A 297 11.46 -43.19 8.81
CA PRO A 297 10.77 -41.97 8.37
C PRO A 297 10.27 -41.19 9.57
N SER A 298 10.86 -40.02 9.79
CA SER A 298 10.26 -39.03 10.71
C SER A 298 8.89 -38.57 10.18
N PRO A 299 7.90 -38.33 11.05
CA PRO A 299 6.60 -37.85 10.61
C PRO A 299 6.74 -36.49 9.89
N ILE A 300 5.97 -36.32 8.81
CA ILE A 300 5.87 -35.02 8.12
C ILE A 300 4.96 -34.15 8.98
N VAL A 301 5.46 -32.98 9.37
CA VAL A 301 4.68 -32.01 10.14
C VAL A 301 4.09 -30.98 9.18
N LEU A 302 2.74 -30.92 9.14
CA LEU A 302 1.96 -29.92 8.44
C LEU A 302 1.59 -28.81 9.41
N GLY A 303 2.17 -27.62 9.23
CA GLY A 303 1.77 -26.44 9.95
C GLY A 303 0.40 -25.95 9.50
N ILE A 304 -0.39 -25.45 10.43
CA ILE A 304 -1.70 -24.82 10.18
C ILE A 304 -1.83 -23.54 11.00
N GLU A 305 -2.63 -22.61 10.51
CA GLU A 305 -2.96 -21.37 11.25
C GLU A 305 -3.92 -21.65 12.42
N ASP A 306 -3.75 -20.95 13.53
CA ASP A 306 -4.66 -20.99 14.69
C ASP A 306 -6.03 -20.32 14.41
N SER A 307 -6.12 -19.56 13.33
CA SER A 307 -7.37 -18.94 12.84
C SER A 307 -8.28 -19.91 12.05
N ILE A 308 -7.81 -21.12 11.73
CA ILE A 308 -8.61 -22.12 11.03
C ILE A 308 -9.84 -22.51 11.85
N SER A 309 -10.99 -22.65 11.20
CA SER A 309 -12.20 -23.06 11.90
C SER A 309 -12.08 -24.49 12.42
N LEU A 310 -12.72 -24.79 13.58
CA LEU A 310 -12.75 -26.15 14.13
C LEU A 310 -13.33 -27.17 13.14
N SER A 311 -14.25 -26.77 12.28
CA SER A 311 -14.82 -27.61 11.22
C SER A 311 -13.78 -27.99 10.18
N GLU A 312 -12.95 -27.02 9.75
CA GLU A 312 -11.87 -27.24 8.78
C GLU A 312 -10.75 -28.08 9.40
N TYR A 313 -10.38 -27.81 10.66
CA TYR A 313 -9.41 -28.63 11.39
C TYR A 313 -9.83 -30.11 11.42
N ARG A 314 -11.08 -30.40 11.82
CA ARG A 314 -11.62 -31.77 11.82
C ARG A 314 -11.71 -32.38 10.42
N GLY A 315 -11.98 -31.56 9.41
CA GLY A 315 -11.96 -31.99 8.01
C GLY A 315 -10.57 -32.41 7.54
N LEU A 316 -9.52 -31.70 7.98
CA LEU A 316 -8.11 -32.06 7.75
C LEU A 316 -7.75 -33.35 8.48
N GLU A 317 -8.06 -33.48 9.77
CA GLU A 317 -7.81 -34.71 10.54
C GLU A 317 -8.45 -35.94 9.88
N ALA A 318 -9.74 -35.86 9.55
CA ALA A 318 -10.47 -36.93 8.90
C ALA A 318 -9.86 -37.31 7.54
N ALA A 319 -9.43 -36.31 6.75
CA ALA A 319 -8.81 -36.55 5.45
C ALA A 319 -7.42 -37.21 5.58
N ILE A 320 -6.65 -36.86 6.61
CA ILE A 320 -5.33 -37.45 6.91
C ILE A 320 -5.48 -38.90 7.42
N GLU A 321 -6.47 -39.15 8.26
CA GLU A 321 -6.76 -40.47 8.82
C GLU A 321 -7.44 -41.41 7.83
N GLY A 322 -7.78 -40.93 6.62
CA GLY A 322 -8.47 -41.74 5.59
C GLY A 322 -9.93 -42.04 5.95
N VAL A 323 -10.50 -41.31 6.91
CA VAL A 323 -11.92 -41.45 7.29
C VAL A 323 -12.77 -40.82 6.20
N PRO A 324 -13.78 -41.50 5.63
CA PRO A 324 -14.69 -40.90 4.69
C PRO A 324 -15.40 -39.71 5.37
N SER A 325 -15.24 -38.50 4.84
CA SER A 325 -15.98 -37.35 5.30
C SER A 325 -17.45 -37.55 4.97
N GLY A 326 -18.28 -37.79 6.00
CA GLY A 326 -19.71 -37.75 5.77
C GLY A 326 -20.51 -38.72 6.61
N THR A 327 -21.10 -38.28 7.70
CA THR A 327 -22.56 -38.46 7.86
C THR A 327 -23.21 -37.28 7.18
N PRO A 328 -24.14 -37.47 6.22
CA PRO A 328 -24.94 -36.39 5.67
C PRO A 328 -25.71 -35.75 6.81
N THR A 329 -25.56 -34.44 7.03
CA THR A 329 -26.55 -33.69 7.77
C THR A 329 -27.82 -33.69 6.92
N ASP A 330 -28.88 -34.31 7.40
CA ASP A 330 -30.19 -34.37 6.77
C ASP A 330 -30.59 -32.99 6.23
N GLY A 331 -30.70 -32.88 4.90
CA GLY A 331 -31.39 -31.76 4.27
C GLY A 331 -30.86 -31.17 2.98
N ASP A 332 -29.75 -31.59 2.39
CA ASP A 332 -29.33 -31.09 1.07
C ASP A 332 -29.64 -32.11 -0.05
N PRO A 333 -30.64 -31.84 -0.92
CA PRO A 333 -30.98 -32.76 -2.02
C PRO A 333 -29.97 -32.76 -3.19
N ARG A 334 -28.81 -32.12 -3.06
CA ARG A 334 -27.74 -32.07 -4.10
C ARG A 334 -26.55 -32.95 -3.81
N ALA A 335 -26.56 -33.70 -2.71
CA ALA A 335 -25.52 -34.67 -2.42
C ALA A 335 -25.78 -35.97 -3.23
N GLU A 336 -24.79 -36.28 -4.07
CA GLU A 336 -24.49 -37.55 -4.69
C GLU A 336 -25.14 -37.91 -6.04
N THR A 337 -24.32 -37.81 -7.08
CA THR A 337 -24.33 -38.80 -8.19
C THR A 337 -23.34 -39.92 -7.86
N PRO A 338 -23.72 -41.21 -7.99
CA PRO A 338 -22.90 -42.31 -7.51
C PRO A 338 -21.92 -42.87 -8.57
N GLU A 339 -21.00 -42.03 -9.06
CA GLU A 339 -19.94 -42.47 -9.97
C GLU A 339 -18.59 -41.75 -9.73
N SER A 340 -18.17 -41.61 -8.49
CA SER A 340 -16.74 -41.35 -8.19
C SER A 340 -16.08 -42.69 -7.82
N PRO A 341 -14.91 -43.02 -8.39
CA PRO A 341 -14.22 -44.25 -8.02
C PRO A 341 -13.96 -44.21 -6.51
N LYS A 342 -14.37 -45.27 -5.82
CA LYS A 342 -14.00 -45.52 -4.42
C LYS A 342 -12.48 -45.69 -4.40
N LEU A 343 -11.75 -44.58 -4.19
CA LEU A 343 -10.37 -44.69 -3.72
C LEU A 343 -10.47 -45.30 -2.33
N GLN A 344 -9.99 -46.54 -2.19
CA GLN A 344 -9.72 -47.12 -0.88
C GLN A 344 -8.85 -46.13 -0.14
N GLY A 345 -9.31 -45.70 1.04
CA GLY A 345 -8.67 -44.67 1.84
C GLY A 345 -7.21 -45.00 2.11
N ASP A 346 -6.32 -44.36 1.37
CA ASP A 346 -4.93 -44.37 1.74
C ASP A 346 -4.81 -43.42 2.96
N VAL A 347 -4.72 -44.04 4.13
CA VAL A 347 -4.23 -43.38 5.35
C VAL A 347 -2.89 -42.75 4.96
N LEU A 348 -2.67 -41.49 5.24
CA LEU A 348 -1.37 -40.84 5.09
C LEU A 348 -0.53 -41.12 6.35
N PRO A 349 0.14 -42.28 6.45
CA PRO A 349 0.83 -42.64 7.68
C PRO A 349 2.01 -41.71 7.88
N GLY A 350 1.99 -41.00 9.00
CA GLY A 350 3.08 -40.14 9.41
C GLY A 350 2.90 -38.65 9.11
N LEU A 351 1.71 -38.17 8.69
CA LEU A 351 1.41 -36.74 8.65
C LEU A 351 0.85 -36.31 10.04
N GLN A 352 1.42 -35.26 10.61
CA GLN A 352 0.99 -34.67 11.89
C GLN A 352 0.65 -33.20 11.71
N LEU A 353 -0.50 -32.78 12.22
CA LEU A 353 -0.88 -31.37 12.28
C LEU A 353 -0.15 -30.66 13.42
N ARG A 354 0.31 -29.45 13.17
CA ARG A 354 0.86 -28.54 14.17
C ARG A 354 0.23 -27.17 14.01
N GLU A 355 -0.47 -26.75 15.02
CA GLU A 355 -0.99 -25.39 15.13
C GLU A 355 0.15 -24.39 15.34
N THR A 356 0.09 -23.25 14.62
CA THR A 356 1.03 -22.13 14.77
C THR A 356 0.23 -20.85 15.00
N SER A 357 0.72 -19.99 15.88
CA SER A 357 0.08 -18.70 16.12
C SER A 357 0.83 -17.58 15.40
N GLY A 358 0.14 -16.94 14.46
CA GLY A 358 0.59 -15.71 13.80
C GLY A 358 1.87 -15.85 12.99
N LEU A 359 2.23 -17.05 12.46
CA LEU A 359 3.47 -17.27 11.72
C LEU A 359 3.55 -16.36 10.49
N VAL A 360 2.55 -16.40 9.61
CA VAL A 360 2.51 -15.57 8.39
C VAL A 360 2.31 -14.09 8.73
N VAL A 361 1.46 -13.78 9.70
CA VAL A 361 1.25 -12.40 10.19
C VAL A 361 2.55 -11.79 10.71
N GLY A 362 3.41 -12.59 11.35
CA GLY A 362 4.75 -12.17 11.78
C GLY A 362 5.69 -11.84 10.62
N LEU A 363 5.60 -12.59 9.52
CA LEU A 363 6.36 -12.30 8.29
C LEU A 363 5.85 -11.03 7.62
N ARG A 364 4.55 -10.80 7.57
CA ARG A 364 3.90 -9.59 7.03
C ARG A 364 4.22 -8.34 7.83
N ALA A 365 4.65 -8.47 9.08
CA ALA A 365 4.94 -7.32 9.95
C ALA A 365 6.05 -6.42 9.41
N VAL A 366 7.00 -6.95 8.64
CA VAL A 366 8.07 -6.19 7.96
C VAL A 366 7.69 -5.99 6.50
N LYS A 367 7.38 -4.75 6.14
CA LYS A 367 6.87 -4.39 4.82
C LYS A 367 8.00 -4.22 3.80
N GLU A 368 7.79 -4.74 2.61
CA GLU A 368 8.62 -4.45 1.44
C GLU A 368 8.39 -3.01 0.94
N PRO A 369 9.35 -2.41 0.22
CA PRO A 369 9.17 -1.06 -0.35
C PRO A 369 7.94 -0.91 -1.25
N SER A 370 7.56 -1.98 -1.98
CA SER A 370 6.36 -2.01 -2.82
C SER A 370 5.07 -1.97 -2.00
N GLU A 371 5.03 -2.61 -0.83
CA GLU A 371 3.91 -2.56 0.11
C GLU A 371 3.76 -1.15 0.71
N ILE A 372 4.88 -0.55 1.13
CA ILE A 372 4.94 0.82 1.65
C ILE A 372 4.41 1.82 0.62
N ALA A 373 4.78 1.66 -0.65
CA ALA A 373 4.29 2.53 -1.72
C ALA A 373 2.77 2.45 -1.90
N ARG A 374 2.18 1.25 -1.80
CA ARG A 374 0.71 1.03 -1.86
C ARG A 374 0.00 1.67 -0.65
N MET A 375 0.57 1.53 0.53
CA MET A 375 0.03 2.15 1.76
C MET A 375 0.07 3.67 1.68
N LYS A 376 1.14 4.26 1.16
CA LYS A 376 1.22 5.70 0.88
C LYS A 376 0.19 6.16 -0.16
N ALA A 377 -0.10 5.33 -1.17
CA ALA A 377 -1.15 5.63 -2.14
C ALA A 377 -2.55 5.61 -1.49
N ALA A 378 -2.82 4.67 -0.58
CA ALA A 378 -4.04 4.64 0.21
C ALA A 378 -4.15 5.89 1.10
N GLN A 379 -3.04 6.26 1.77
CA GLN A 379 -3.01 7.45 2.63
C GLN A 379 -3.24 8.75 1.86
N ALA A 380 -2.74 8.87 0.65
CA ALA A 380 -2.98 10.05 -0.17
C ALA A 380 -4.48 10.28 -0.47
N ILE A 381 -5.28 9.20 -0.62
CA ILE A 381 -6.74 9.29 -0.77
C ILE A 381 -7.37 9.78 0.55
N THR A 382 -6.91 9.25 1.68
CA THR A 382 -7.38 9.64 3.02
C THR A 382 -7.08 11.10 3.32
N ASP A 383 -5.86 11.58 3.03
CA ASP A 383 -5.49 13.00 3.18
C ASP A 383 -6.33 13.92 2.29
N ALA A 384 -6.56 13.53 1.03
CA ALA A 384 -7.43 14.29 0.13
C ALA A 384 -8.88 14.34 0.64
N SER A 385 -9.34 13.25 1.28
CA SER A 385 -10.68 13.17 1.86
C SER A 385 -10.82 14.09 3.08
N PHE A 386 -9.78 14.22 3.90
CA PHE A 386 -9.75 15.18 4.99
C PHE A 386 -9.82 16.63 4.46
N ALA A 387 -9.01 16.94 3.47
CA ALA A 387 -9.03 18.27 2.86
C ALA A 387 -10.41 18.65 2.28
N HIS A 388 -11.10 17.68 1.68
CA HIS A 388 -12.45 17.87 1.17
C HIS A 388 -13.48 18.04 2.29
N ILE A 389 -13.44 17.17 3.30
CA ILE A 389 -14.51 17.13 4.31
C ILE A 389 -14.52 18.37 5.20
N ILE A 390 -13.38 18.98 5.51
CA ILE A 390 -13.31 20.22 6.29
C ILE A 390 -13.93 21.41 5.55
N GLU A 391 -13.97 21.39 4.21
CA GLU A 391 -14.66 22.38 3.41
C GLU A 391 -16.17 22.11 3.29
N PHE A 392 -16.58 20.85 3.43
CA PHE A 392 -17.97 20.43 3.34
C PHE A 392 -18.73 20.62 4.67
N MET A 393 -18.10 20.26 5.79
CA MET A 393 -18.73 20.24 7.12
C MET A 393 -19.25 21.62 7.55
N ARG A 394 -20.42 21.61 8.20
CA ARG A 394 -21.05 22.82 8.78
C ARG A 394 -21.75 22.45 10.09
N ALA A 395 -21.85 23.42 10.99
CA ALA A 395 -22.71 23.30 12.17
C ALA A 395 -24.15 22.92 11.78
N GLY A 396 -24.74 22.02 12.54
CA GLY A 396 -26.09 21.50 12.33
C GLY A 396 -26.17 20.22 11.48
N MET A 397 -25.13 19.84 10.73
CA MET A 397 -25.03 18.53 10.07
C MET A 397 -25.00 17.42 11.11
N THR A 398 -25.49 16.24 10.74
CA THR A 398 -25.37 15.02 11.56
C THR A 398 -24.02 14.33 11.31
N GLU A 399 -23.57 13.54 12.28
CA GLU A 399 -22.39 12.66 12.13
C GLU A 399 -22.51 11.80 10.88
N ARG A 400 -23.71 11.23 10.63
CA ARG A 400 -24.01 10.38 9.48
C ARG A 400 -23.91 11.11 8.14
N GLU A 401 -24.38 12.37 8.06
CA GLU A 401 -24.26 13.17 6.83
C GLU A 401 -22.78 13.41 6.49
N VAL A 402 -21.94 13.67 7.49
CA VAL A 402 -20.50 13.84 7.32
C VAL A 402 -19.83 12.52 6.93
N GLN A 403 -20.18 11.41 7.60
CA GLN A 403 -19.66 10.07 7.26
C GLN A 403 -19.94 9.70 5.81
N ILE A 404 -21.18 9.88 5.35
CA ILE A 404 -21.58 9.51 3.97
C ILE A 404 -20.74 10.29 2.94
N GLU A 405 -20.57 11.61 3.13
CA GLU A 405 -19.80 12.43 2.21
C GLU A 405 -18.32 12.00 2.20
N LEU A 406 -17.74 11.75 3.37
CA LEU A 406 -16.36 11.31 3.53
C LEU A 406 -16.10 9.99 2.79
N GLU A 407 -16.96 8.99 3.01
CA GLU A 407 -16.84 7.67 2.40
C GLU A 407 -17.10 7.70 0.88
N ASP A 408 -18.08 8.49 0.43
CA ASP A 408 -18.37 8.67 -0.98
C ASP A 408 -17.21 9.36 -1.71
N PHE A 409 -16.58 10.36 -1.07
CA PHE A 409 -15.40 11.01 -1.62
C PHE A 409 -14.24 10.02 -1.81
N MET A 410 -13.89 9.22 -0.80
CA MET A 410 -12.83 8.21 -0.92
C MET A 410 -13.08 7.26 -2.09
N ARG A 411 -14.30 6.72 -2.21
CA ARG A 411 -14.68 5.79 -3.28
C ARG A 411 -14.59 6.42 -4.68
N ARG A 412 -14.95 7.69 -4.82
CA ARG A 412 -14.85 8.42 -6.09
C ARG A 412 -13.42 8.80 -6.46
N HIS A 413 -12.50 8.80 -5.50
CA HIS A 413 -11.13 9.24 -5.71
C HIS A 413 -10.10 8.11 -5.63
N GLY A 414 -10.53 6.87 -5.94
CA GLY A 414 -9.63 5.75 -6.20
C GLY A 414 -9.53 4.72 -5.08
N ALA A 415 -10.31 4.85 -3.99
CA ALA A 415 -10.40 3.77 -3.03
C ALA A 415 -11.19 2.58 -3.62
N GLU A 416 -10.60 1.41 -3.61
CA GLU A 416 -11.25 0.13 -3.94
C GLU A 416 -12.35 -0.18 -2.94
N SER A 417 -12.08 0.07 -1.68
CA SER A 417 -13.03 -0.01 -0.56
C SER A 417 -12.58 0.93 0.56
N LEU A 418 -13.37 1.00 1.62
CA LEU A 418 -12.91 1.57 2.89
C LEU A 418 -11.99 0.56 3.59
N ALA A 419 -11.00 1.04 4.33
CA ALA A 419 -10.18 0.20 5.19
C ALA A 419 -11.02 -0.38 6.35
N PHE A 420 -11.92 0.45 6.86
CA PHE A 420 -12.91 0.12 7.90
C PHE A 420 -14.10 1.09 7.83
N SER A 421 -15.14 0.85 8.63
CA SER A 421 -16.29 1.78 8.72
C SER A 421 -15.85 3.08 9.41
N SER A 422 -15.96 4.20 8.70
CA SER A 422 -15.50 5.49 9.20
C SER A 422 -16.24 5.91 10.48
N ILE A 423 -15.49 6.43 11.43
CA ILE A 423 -16.01 7.02 12.67
C ILE A 423 -16.11 8.54 12.46
N VAL A 424 -17.28 9.08 12.72
CA VAL A 424 -17.52 10.53 12.86
C VAL A 424 -18.34 10.72 14.11
N ALA A 425 -17.76 11.33 15.14
CA ALA A 425 -18.42 11.43 16.44
C ALA A 425 -18.19 12.79 17.08
N THR A 426 -19.24 13.37 17.63
CA THR A 426 -19.21 14.72 18.24
C THR A 426 -19.79 14.74 19.65
N GLY A 427 -19.35 15.71 20.45
CA GLY A 427 -19.80 15.86 21.84
C GLY A 427 -19.61 14.59 22.67
N ALA A 428 -20.62 14.21 23.43
CA ALA A 428 -20.57 13.02 24.30
C ALA A 428 -20.40 11.69 23.53
N ASN A 429 -20.84 11.61 22.26
CA ASN A 429 -20.63 10.41 21.41
C ASN A 429 -19.15 10.22 21.08
N GLY A 430 -18.38 11.29 20.92
CA GLY A 430 -16.93 11.23 20.72
C GLY A 430 -16.15 10.57 21.86
N ALA A 431 -16.74 10.49 23.07
CA ALA A 431 -16.11 9.80 24.21
C ALA A 431 -16.10 8.27 24.08
N SER A 432 -16.70 7.72 23.02
CA SER A 432 -16.61 6.29 22.67
C SER A 432 -15.56 6.10 21.57
N PRO A 433 -14.45 5.35 21.82
CA PRO A 433 -13.41 5.12 20.81
C PRO A 433 -13.93 4.52 19.49
N HIS A 434 -14.95 3.65 19.58
CA HIS A 434 -15.61 3.02 18.42
C HIS A 434 -17.06 3.54 18.27
N ALA A 435 -17.23 4.87 18.28
CA ALA A 435 -18.53 5.49 18.11
C ALA A 435 -19.11 5.16 16.73
N ILE A 436 -20.41 4.89 16.71
CA ILE A 436 -21.14 4.69 15.44
C ILE A 436 -21.78 6.03 15.05
N PRO A 437 -21.48 6.57 13.87
CA PRO A 437 -22.07 7.82 13.39
C PRO A 437 -23.59 7.76 13.34
N GLY A 438 -24.25 8.72 13.97
CA GLY A 438 -25.71 8.78 14.14
C GLY A 438 -26.34 10.09 13.72
N GLU A 439 -27.47 10.38 14.37
CA GLU A 439 -28.25 11.60 14.15
C GLU A 439 -27.79 12.76 15.05
N THR A 440 -26.72 12.56 15.86
CA THR A 440 -26.11 13.61 16.67
C THR A 440 -25.64 14.73 15.76
N ARG A 441 -25.95 15.97 16.13
CA ARG A 441 -25.60 17.13 15.32
C ARG A 441 -24.32 17.79 15.77
N LEU A 442 -23.57 18.29 14.80
CA LEU A 442 -22.40 19.12 15.01
C LEU A 442 -22.86 20.48 15.59
N GLU A 443 -22.49 20.79 16.82
CA GLU A 443 -22.87 22.00 17.53
C GLU A 443 -21.66 22.89 17.83
N ALA A 444 -21.86 24.18 17.85
CA ALA A 444 -20.80 25.15 18.18
C ALA A 444 -20.22 24.87 19.57
N GLY A 445 -18.89 24.87 19.68
CA GLY A 445 -18.16 24.55 20.90
C GLY A 445 -17.75 23.07 20.98
N HIS A 446 -18.34 22.18 20.19
CA HIS A 446 -17.97 20.75 20.14
C HIS A 446 -16.71 20.51 19.32
N CYS A 447 -16.00 19.42 19.65
CA CYS A 447 -15.02 18.79 18.77
C CYS A 447 -15.64 17.57 18.09
N VAL A 448 -15.13 17.23 16.93
CA VAL A 448 -15.53 16.08 16.12
C VAL A 448 -14.31 15.20 15.92
N VAL A 449 -14.40 13.94 16.35
CA VAL A 449 -13.44 12.89 16.03
C VAL A 449 -13.81 12.33 14.67
N MET A 450 -12.87 12.29 13.75
CA MET A 450 -13.03 11.64 12.46
C MET A 450 -11.89 10.64 12.28
N ASP A 451 -12.24 9.35 12.25
CA ASP A 451 -11.32 8.25 12.08
C ASP A 451 -11.73 7.45 10.84
N PHE A 452 -10.86 7.38 9.85
CA PHE A 452 -11.18 6.86 8.54
C PHE A 452 -9.92 6.48 7.75
N GLY A 453 -10.09 5.50 6.88
CA GLY A 453 -9.03 5.02 6.01
C GLY A 453 -9.56 4.52 4.68
N ALA A 454 -8.78 4.73 3.63
CA ALA A 454 -9.00 4.15 2.31
C ALA A 454 -8.28 2.81 2.17
N ARG A 455 -8.80 1.93 1.31
CA ARG A 455 -8.08 0.75 0.82
C ARG A 455 -7.88 0.90 -0.68
N THR A 456 -6.65 0.77 -1.15
CA THR A 456 -6.32 0.71 -2.58
C THR A 456 -5.14 -0.20 -2.83
N GLN A 457 -5.10 -0.84 -4.00
CA GLN A 457 -4.09 -1.84 -4.34
C GLN A 457 -3.93 -2.92 -3.26
N GLY A 458 -5.06 -3.28 -2.62
CA GLY A 458 -5.12 -4.29 -1.58
C GLY A 458 -4.59 -3.88 -0.20
N TYR A 459 -4.12 -2.62 0.00
CA TYR A 459 -3.54 -2.13 1.27
C TYR A 459 -4.37 -1.03 1.89
N CYS A 460 -4.39 -0.99 3.22
CA CYS A 460 -5.13 -0.03 4.03
C CYS A 460 -4.29 1.20 4.35
N SER A 461 -4.98 2.32 4.58
CA SER A 461 -4.49 3.49 5.33
C SER A 461 -5.33 3.69 6.58
N ASP A 462 -4.83 4.49 7.49
CA ASP A 462 -5.44 4.80 8.77
C ASP A 462 -5.11 6.22 9.22
N MET A 463 -6.12 6.99 9.63
CA MET A 463 -5.90 8.35 10.12
C MET A 463 -7.07 8.86 10.95
N THR A 464 -6.78 9.38 12.13
CA THR A 464 -7.75 10.17 12.91
C THR A 464 -7.37 11.64 12.92
N ARG A 465 -8.33 12.52 12.65
CA ARG A 465 -8.21 13.97 12.78
C ARG A 465 -9.36 14.56 13.58
N MET A 466 -9.06 15.69 14.21
CA MET A 466 -10.04 16.47 14.98
C MET A 466 -10.47 17.72 14.21
N VAL A 467 -11.77 17.98 14.23
CA VAL A 467 -12.35 19.24 13.75
C VAL A 467 -13.14 19.90 14.87
N PHE A 468 -13.07 21.23 14.96
CA PHE A 468 -13.73 22.02 15.99
C PHE A 468 -14.82 22.88 15.36
N VAL A 469 -16.04 22.82 15.89
CA VAL A 469 -17.18 23.59 15.38
C VAL A 469 -17.22 24.94 16.10
N GLY A 470 -16.78 26.00 15.43
CA GLY A 470 -16.56 27.29 16.06
C GLY A 470 -15.42 27.25 17.09
N THR A 471 -15.35 28.28 17.94
CA THR A 471 -14.30 28.38 18.96
C THR A 471 -14.50 27.30 20.03
N PRO A 472 -13.57 26.37 20.22
CA PRO A 472 -13.68 25.34 21.25
C PRO A 472 -13.57 25.96 22.66
N GLU A 473 -14.16 25.28 23.62
CA GLU A 473 -13.96 25.61 25.03
C GLU A 473 -12.48 25.45 25.44
N THR A 474 -12.02 26.25 26.39
CA THR A 474 -10.63 26.26 26.85
C THR A 474 -10.13 24.84 27.21
N ARG A 475 -10.96 24.06 27.93
CA ARG A 475 -10.63 22.69 28.33
C ARG A 475 -10.43 21.75 27.14
N ILE A 476 -11.23 21.92 26.09
CA ILE A 476 -11.12 21.15 24.85
C ILE A 476 -9.82 21.51 24.12
N ALA A 477 -9.49 22.80 24.04
CA ALA A 477 -8.26 23.26 23.39
C ALA A 477 -7.00 22.82 24.16
N GLU A 478 -7.04 22.85 25.51
CA GLU A 478 -5.96 22.35 26.36
C GLU A 478 -5.79 20.83 26.19
N ALA A 479 -6.88 20.05 26.18
CA ALA A 479 -6.83 18.62 25.96
C ALA A 479 -6.23 18.26 24.60
N TYR A 480 -6.62 18.97 23.55
CA TYR A 480 -6.05 18.76 22.21
C TYR A 480 -4.55 19.08 22.16
N THR A 481 -4.11 20.12 22.85
CA THR A 481 -2.68 20.46 22.92
C THR A 481 -1.87 19.33 23.57
N VAL A 482 -2.37 18.75 24.65
CA VAL A 482 -1.72 17.61 25.33
C VAL A 482 -1.74 16.36 24.45
N LEU A 483 -2.86 16.09 23.78
CA LEU A 483 -3.01 14.98 22.85
C LEU A 483 -2.00 15.03 21.70
N ARG A 484 -1.89 16.20 21.06
CA ARG A 484 -0.90 16.45 20.01
C ARG A 484 0.53 16.24 20.50
N GLN A 485 0.85 16.72 21.70
CA GLN A 485 2.18 16.50 22.29
C GLN A 485 2.46 15.01 22.50
N ALA A 486 1.46 14.22 22.91
CA ALA A 486 1.60 12.78 23.09
C ALA A 486 1.91 12.08 21.76
N ASN A 487 1.14 12.39 20.70
CA ASN A 487 1.35 11.83 19.36
C ASN A 487 2.75 12.22 18.83
N GLU A 488 3.08 13.50 18.72
CA GLU A 488 4.35 13.99 18.16
C GLU A 488 5.59 13.52 18.94
N ARG A 489 5.50 13.37 20.28
CA ARG A 489 6.61 12.83 21.09
C ARG A 489 6.85 11.34 20.83
N VAL A 490 5.79 10.56 20.65
CA VAL A 490 5.92 9.15 20.32
C VAL A 490 6.53 8.97 18.93
N GLU A 491 6.03 9.71 17.94
CA GLU A 491 6.58 9.66 16.58
C GLU A 491 8.08 10.00 16.55
N ALA A 492 8.48 11.03 17.28
CA ALA A 492 9.90 11.40 17.41
C ALA A 492 10.75 10.36 18.15
N ALA A 493 10.15 9.48 18.96
CA ALA A 493 10.86 8.45 19.71
C ALA A 493 10.92 7.11 18.98
N LEU A 494 10.04 6.87 18.02
CA LEU A 494 9.96 5.64 17.25
C LEU A 494 11.24 5.42 16.41
N ARG A 495 11.83 4.24 16.57
CA ARG A 495 13.02 3.77 15.84
C ARG A 495 13.19 2.27 16.05
N PRO A 496 14.08 1.58 15.32
CA PRO A 496 14.41 0.20 15.60
C PRO A 496 14.93 0.02 17.04
N GLY A 497 14.50 -1.05 17.69
CA GLY A 497 14.93 -1.42 19.04
C GLY A 497 14.02 -0.95 20.18
N VAL A 498 13.16 0.06 19.98
CA VAL A 498 12.12 0.40 20.98
C VAL A 498 10.99 -0.62 20.93
N THR A 499 10.28 -0.78 22.03
CA THR A 499 9.15 -1.71 22.15
C THR A 499 7.81 -1.00 22.08
N GLY A 500 6.76 -1.72 21.70
CA GLY A 500 5.40 -1.19 21.76
C GLY A 500 4.98 -0.77 23.18
N ALA A 501 5.47 -1.48 24.20
CA ALA A 501 5.21 -1.15 25.60
C ALA A 501 5.86 0.18 26.02
N GLU A 502 7.13 0.42 25.64
CA GLU A 502 7.82 1.69 25.91
C GLU A 502 7.12 2.88 25.24
N MET A 503 6.64 2.71 24.01
CA MET A 503 5.95 3.77 23.28
C MET A 503 4.58 4.07 23.90
N HIS A 504 3.86 3.04 24.30
CA HIS A 504 2.60 3.20 25.03
C HIS A 504 2.80 3.92 26.37
N GLU A 505 3.81 3.53 27.16
CA GLU A 505 4.15 4.20 28.42
C GLU A 505 4.52 5.67 28.21
N LEU A 506 5.25 5.99 27.14
CA LEU A 506 5.59 7.37 26.78
C LEU A 506 4.34 8.22 26.54
N ALA A 507 3.37 7.71 25.76
CA ALA A 507 2.11 8.43 25.52
C ALA A 507 1.31 8.64 26.81
N GLU A 508 1.13 7.59 27.62
CA GLU A 508 0.42 7.70 28.90
C GLU A 508 1.10 8.68 29.86
N HIS A 509 2.43 8.73 29.90
CA HIS A 509 3.17 9.70 30.70
C HIS A 509 2.90 11.16 30.27
N VAL A 510 2.88 11.43 28.96
CA VAL A 510 2.55 12.78 28.46
C VAL A 510 1.12 13.17 28.81
N LEU A 511 0.17 12.23 28.66
CA LEU A 511 -1.21 12.45 29.04
C LEU A 511 -1.37 12.70 30.55
N GLU A 512 -0.61 11.98 31.41
CA GLU A 512 -0.60 12.18 32.85
C GLU A 512 -0.04 13.55 33.26
N GLU A 513 1.10 13.97 32.67
CA GLU A 513 1.65 15.31 32.88
C GLU A 513 0.65 16.41 32.50
N GLY A 514 -0.15 16.19 31.47
CA GLY A 514 -1.21 17.09 31.02
C GLY A 514 -2.51 17.00 31.82
N GLY A 515 -2.61 16.14 32.84
CA GLY A 515 -3.79 15.97 33.67
C GLY A 515 -4.87 15.01 33.12
N PHE A 516 -4.52 14.19 32.10
CA PHE A 516 -5.40 13.22 31.43
C PHE A 516 -4.93 11.77 31.61
N GLY A 517 -4.12 11.46 32.63
CA GLY A 517 -3.62 10.10 32.90
C GLY A 517 -4.75 9.08 32.99
N GLY A 518 -4.57 7.91 32.36
CA GLY A 518 -5.54 6.83 32.32
C GLY A 518 -6.84 7.16 31.55
N LYS A 519 -6.84 8.17 30.68
CA LYS A 519 -7.98 8.55 29.83
C LYS A 519 -7.89 8.02 28.40
N MET A 520 -6.81 7.34 28.02
CA MET A 520 -6.66 6.72 26.71
C MET A 520 -7.51 5.45 26.59
N GLY A 521 -7.35 4.50 27.52
CA GLY A 521 -8.23 3.34 27.65
C GLY A 521 -8.04 2.23 26.61
N HIS A 522 -7.11 2.38 25.65
CA HIS A 522 -6.76 1.39 24.63
C HIS A 522 -5.24 1.32 24.38
N GLY A 523 -4.77 0.46 23.49
CA GLY A 523 -3.38 0.44 23.03
C GLY A 523 -3.04 1.71 22.26
N LEU A 524 -1.77 2.11 22.27
CA LEU A 524 -1.33 3.31 21.56
C LEU A 524 -1.40 3.18 20.03
N GLY A 525 -1.43 1.93 19.51
CA GLY A 525 -1.48 1.71 18.09
C GLY A 525 -1.30 0.25 17.69
N HIS A 526 -1.38 0.00 16.41
CA HIS A 526 -1.30 -1.33 15.80
C HIS A 526 -0.56 -1.28 14.46
N GLY A 527 -0.22 -2.45 13.94
CA GLY A 527 0.29 -2.57 12.57
C GLY A 527 -0.83 -2.35 11.55
N VAL A 528 -0.47 -1.85 10.38
CA VAL A 528 -1.36 -1.69 9.22
C VAL A 528 -0.74 -2.38 8.02
N GLY A 529 -1.58 -2.91 7.11
CA GLY A 529 -1.11 -3.55 5.89
C GLY A 529 -2.27 -3.92 4.96
N ILE A 530 -2.36 -5.19 4.60
CA ILE A 530 -3.53 -5.77 3.89
C ILE A 530 -4.75 -5.71 4.80
N ASP A 531 -4.55 -6.07 6.08
CA ASP A 531 -5.56 -5.88 7.11
C ASP A 531 -5.33 -4.57 7.83
N ILE A 532 -6.42 -3.97 8.30
CA ILE A 532 -6.32 -2.71 9.06
C ILE A 532 -5.60 -2.93 10.39
N HIS A 533 -5.81 -4.07 11.04
CA HIS A 533 -5.13 -4.45 12.28
C HIS A 533 -4.16 -5.61 12.02
N GLU A 534 -2.87 -5.32 12.06
CA GLU A 534 -1.78 -6.28 11.92
C GLU A 534 -0.78 -6.20 13.08
N GLN A 535 0.27 -7.02 13.01
CA GLN A 535 1.45 -6.90 13.86
C GLN A 535 2.45 -5.90 13.24
N PRO A 536 3.29 -5.25 14.08
CA PRO A 536 3.31 -5.26 15.54
C PRO A 536 2.29 -4.27 16.12
N ASN A 537 1.86 -4.45 17.37
CA ASN A 537 1.05 -3.46 18.06
C ASN A 537 1.89 -2.61 19.04
N LEU A 538 1.42 -1.38 19.31
CA LEU A 538 1.97 -0.49 20.33
C LEU A 538 1.10 -0.56 21.58
N SER A 539 1.32 -1.59 22.40
CA SER A 539 0.50 -1.84 23.59
C SER A 539 1.37 -2.25 24.78
N PRO A 540 0.86 -2.14 26.02
CA PRO A 540 1.62 -2.53 27.22
C PRO A 540 2.10 -3.99 27.22
N ARG A 541 1.50 -4.84 26.38
CA ARG A 541 1.81 -6.27 26.28
C ARG A 541 2.90 -6.58 25.25
N ASN A 542 3.24 -5.63 24.39
CA ASN A 542 4.26 -5.86 23.37
C ASN A 542 5.64 -5.43 23.83
N GLY A 543 6.38 -6.36 24.42
CA GLY A 543 7.78 -6.19 24.79
C GLY A 543 8.79 -6.57 23.68
N ARG A 544 8.34 -6.87 22.46
CA ARG A 544 9.23 -7.17 21.34
C ARG A 544 9.73 -5.86 20.73
N PRO A 545 11.05 -5.77 20.44
CA PRO A 545 11.61 -4.61 19.75
C PRO A 545 11.00 -4.45 18.34
N LEU A 546 10.68 -3.21 17.98
CA LEU A 546 10.37 -2.85 16.61
C LEU A 546 11.61 -2.94 15.74
N VAL A 547 11.41 -3.23 14.46
CA VAL A 547 12.47 -3.30 13.46
C VAL A 547 12.15 -2.40 12.27
N ALA A 548 13.16 -2.03 11.50
CA ALA A 548 12.96 -1.31 10.25
C ALA A 548 12.02 -2.09 9.31
N GLY A 549 11.10 -1.39 8.64
CA GLY A 549 10.04 -1.97 7.82
C GLY A 549 8.74 -2.29 8.58
N ASN A 550 8.71 -2.19 9.92
CA ASN A 550 7.45 -2.25 10.64
C ASN A 550 6.61 -0.99 10.33
N VAL A 551 5.35 -1.17 10.00
CA VAL A 551 4.39 -0.09 9.85
C VAL A 551 3.43 -0.12 11.03
N VAL A 552 3.25 1.02 11.69
CA VAL A 552 2.42 1.15 12.90
C VAL A 552 1.63 2.45 12.91
N THR A 553 0.47 2.45 13.57
CA THR A 553 -0.27 3.66 13.95
C THR A 553 0.29 4.26 15.23
N VAL A 554 0.10 5.56 15.44
CA VAL A 554 0.34 6.30 16.68
C VAL A 554 -0.92 7.10 16.97
N GLU A 555 -1.79 6.57 17.82
CA GLU A 555 -3.16 7.03 18.00
C GLU A 555 -3.53 7.32 19.48
N PRO A 556 -2.78 8.15 20.21
CA PRO A 556 -3.20 8.50 21.55
C PRO A 556 -4.61 9.10 21.56
N GLY A 557 -5.37 8.82 22.63
CA GLY A 557 -6.74 9.32 22.80
C GLY A 557 -7.00 9.87 24.19
N ILE A 558 -7.95 10.78 24.30
CA ILE A 558 -8.50 11.29 25.57
C ILE A 558 -10.01 11.13 25.53
N TYR A 559 -10.56 10.25 26.36
CA TYR A 559 -12.01 9.99 26.37
C TYR A 559 -12.59 10.31 27.73
N LEU A 560 -13.53 11.28 27.77
CA LEU A 560 -14.21 11.77 28.97
C LEU A 560 -15.70 11.47 28.85
N PRO A 561 -16.17 10.33 29.40
CA PRO A 561 -17.56 9.89 29.26
C PRO A 561 -18.57 10.96 29.66
N GLY A 562 -19.52 11.25 28.76
CA GLY A 562 -20.54 12.27 28.95
C GLY A 562 -20.10 13.71 28.65
N GLU A 563 -18.84 13.93 28.29
CA GLU A 563 -18.29 15.24 27.93
C GLU A 563 -17.84 15.24 26.47
N PHE A 564 -16.66 14.72 26.18
CA PHE A 564 -16.08 14.65 24.82
C PHE A 564 -15.01 13.55 24.73
N GLY A 565 -14.64 13.19 23.51
CA GLY A 565 -13.45 12.41 23.23
C GLY A 565 -12.64 12.99 22.08
N MET A 566 -11.37 12.65 22.08
CA MET A 566 -10.40 13.07 21.06
C MET A 566 -9.44 11.93 20.75
N ARG A 567 -9.03 11.82 19.50
CA ARG A 567 -7.92 10.99 19.04
C ARG A 567 -7.16 11.76 17.95
N LEU A 568 -5.85 11.69 17.99
CA LEU A 568 -4.99 12.17 16.90
C LEU A 568 -4.12 11.01 16.48
N GLU A 569 -4.19 10.66 15.21
CA GLU A 569 -3.55 9.47 14.69
C GLU A 569 -2.86 9.71 13.38
N ASP A 570 -1.68 9.17 13.31
CA ASP A 570 -0.92 8.97 12.09
C ASP A 570 -0.44 7.53 12.01
N PHE A 571 -0.15 7.07 10.81
CA PHE A 571 0.59 5.86 10.65
C PHE A 571 1.81 6.07 9.76
N GLY A 572 2.80 5.20 9.90
CA GLY A 572 4.06 5.34 9.20
C GLY A 572 4.92 4.11 9.33
N VAL A 573 6.10 4.16 8.73
CA VAL A 573 7.09 3.08 8.74
C VAL A 573 8.26 3.41 9.67
N VAL A 574 8.66 2.44 10.48
CA VAL A 574 9.93 2.47 11.21
C VAL A 574 11.07 2.32 10.19
N THR A 575 11.90 3.35 10.08
CA THR A 575 13.08 3.38 9.19
C THR A 575 14.31 2.85 9.92
N GLU A 576 15.47 2.84 9.28
CA GLU A 576 16.74 2.41 9.90
C GLU A 576 17.13 3.25 11.14
N ASP A 577 16.72 4.52 11.19
CA ASP A 577 17.14 5.49 12.19
C ASP A 577 16.01 6.31 12.83
N GLY A 578 14.75 6.05 12.47
CA GLY A 578 13.60 6.81 12.95
C GLY A 578 12.26 6.27 12.51
N PHE A 579 11.33 7.19 12.25
CA PHE A 579 9.96 6.91 11.83
C PHE A 579 9.54 7.86 10.70
N GLU A 580 9.06 7.34 9.60
CA GLU A 580 8.52 8.11 8.48
C GLU A 580 7.00 8.06 8.52
N VAL A 581 6.36 9.17 8.87
CA VAL A 581 4.91 9.35 8.86
C VAL A 581 4.40 9.44 7.43
N PHE A 582 3.30 8.75 7.11
CA PHE A 582 2.69 8.78 5.77
C PHE A 582 1.63 9.88 5.64
N SER A 583 0.91 10.18 6.72
CA SER A 583 -0.15 11.20 6.75
C SER A 583 0.42 12.59 6.51
N GLN A 584 -0.27 13.39 5.69
CA GLN A 584 0.13 14.76 5.37
C GLN A 584 -0.88 15.80 5.90
N SER A 585 -2.00 15.35 6.43
CA SER A 585 -3.04 16.21 7.01
C SER A 585 -2.54 16.87 8.29
N THR A 586 -2.88 18.16 8.48
CA THR A 586 -2.37 18.97 9.58
C THR A 586 -2.75 18.46 10.97
N HIS A 587 -1.85 18.61 11.94
CA HIS A 587 -2.11 18.50 13.38
C HIS A 587 -2.60 19.83 14.00
N ASP A 588 -2.67 20.90 13.22
CA ASP A 588 -3.20 22.14 13.73
C ASP A 588 -4.71 22.02 14.00
N MET A 589 -5.18 22.83 14.92
CA MET A 589 -6.60 22.88 15.28
C MET A 589 -7.42 23.42 14.11
N VAL A 590 -8.13 22.54 13.40
CA VAL A 590 -9.03 22.93 12.29
C VAL A 590 -10.36 23.37 12.85
N VAL A 591 -10.74 24.63 12.63
CA VAL A 591 -12.00 25.23 13.08
C VAL A 591 -12.90 25.52 11.88
N ILE A 592 -14.15 25.06 11.92
CA ILE A 592 -15.17 25.24 10.87
C ILE A 592 -16.33 26.11 11.36
#